data_34abef8046099801d2cf0750ed6eef76
#
_entry.id   34abef8046099801d2cf0750ed6eef76
#
_cell.length_a   1.000
_cell.length_b   1.000
_cell.length_c   1.000
_cell.angle_alpha   90.00
_cell.angle_beta   90.00
_cell.angle_gamma   90.00
#
_symmetry.space_group_name_H-M   'P 1'
#
loop_
_entity.id
_entity.type
_entity.pdbx_description
1 polymer ?
#
loop_
_entity_poly.entity_id
_entity_poly.type
_entity_poly.pdbx_seq_one_letter_code
_entity_poly.pdbx_strand_id
1 'polypeptide(L)'
;LSRMEGIHFHTLCEQNSDDLEATLKAVEEKFGFLMKDMKWVNFGGGHHITREDYDIETLEKCISHVRRKYDVQVYVEPGEAVALNAGYLVTTVLDKVENGITTLILDASAACHMPDVLEMPYTPPLRGGLKISDMEDEYGIDKDIEIDFDMDVKEGIWKPAKNGRYRYRLSSYTCLAGDIIGDYQFGREINVGDRLVFEDMAI
;
A
#
# COMPACT_ATOMS: atom_id res chain seq x y z
N LEU A 1 34.30 6.42 16.30
CA LEU A 1 33.58 5.12 16.29
C LEU A 1 33.32 4.56 17.69
N SER A 2 34.10 4.97 18.73
CA SER A 2 33.99 4.42 20.10
C SER A 2 32.64 4.55 20.80
N ARG A 3 31.64 5.21 20.20
CA ARG A 3 30.28 5.37 20.70
C ARG A 3 29.22 4.75 19.80
N MET A 4 29.57 4.22 18.63
CA MET A 4 28.62 3.57 17.72
C MET A 4 28.56 2.09 18.05
N GLU A 5 27.34 1.56 18.21
CA GLU A 5 27.12 0.15 18.50
C GLU A 5 26.49 -0.61 17.34
N GLY A 6 26.01 0.09 16.33
CA GLY A 6 25.39 -0.53 15.17
C GLY A 6 25.24 0.38 13.98
N ILE A 7 24.78 -0.22 12.88
CA ILE A 7 24.48 0.46 11.63
C ILE A 7 23.02 0.18 11.27
N HIS A 8 22.31 1.21 10.85
CA HIS A 8 20.96 1.13 10.32
C HIS A 8 20.91 1.70 8.91
N PHE A 9 20.19 1.01 8.03
CA PHE A 9 19.79 1.54 6.74
C PHE A 9 18.35 1.16 6.44
N HIS A 10 17.62 2.08 5.83
CA HIS A 10 16.24 1.88 5.41
C HIS A 10 16.14 2.39 3.96
N THR A 11 16.21 1.47 3.02
CA THR A 11 16.32 1.79 1.58
C THR A 11 15.25 1.11 0.75
N LEU A 12 14.46 0.23 1.37
CA LEU A 12 13.41 -0.54 0.72
C LEU A 12 12.05 0.00 1.14
N CYS A 13 11.12 0.05 0.20
CA CYS A 13 9.72 0.28 0.44
C CYS A 13 8.95 -0.55 -0.59
N GLU A 14 8.09 -1.44 -0.14
CA GLU A 14 7.27 -2.33 -0.98
C GLU A 14 8.06 -3.22 -1.97
N GLN A 15 9.33 -3.48 -1.69
CA GLN A 15 10.20 -4.31 -2.52
C GLN A 15 10.36 -5.71 -1.94
N ASN A 16 10.86 -6.64 -2.76
CA ASN A 16 11.13 -8.01 -2.35
C ASN A 16 12.57 -8.18 -1.86
N SER A 17 12.93 -9.36 -1.39
CA SER A 17 14.22 -9.65 -0.78
C SER A 17 15.42 -9.70 -1.76
N ASP A 18 15.17 -9.81 -3.06
CA ASP A 18 16.20 -9.65 -4.09
C ASP A 18 16.76 -8.20 -4.12
N ASP A 19 15.91 -7.21 -3.92
CA ASP A 19 16.33 -5.81 -3.77
C ASP A 19 17.13 -5.60 -2.48
N LEU A 20 16.78 -6.32 -1.39
CA LEU A 20 17.60 -6.36 -0.18
C LEU A 20 18.98 -6.97 -0.46
N GLU A 21 19.07 -8.08 -1.19
CA GLU A 21 20.33 -8.71 -1.55
C GLU A 21 21.22 -7.75 -2.32
N ALA A 22 20.66 -7.04 -3.33
CA ALA A 22 21.38 -6.03 -4.09
C ALA A 22 21.85 -4.85 -3.21
N THR A 23 20.98 -4.34 -2.35
CA THR A 23 21.29 -3.26 -1.40
C THR A 23 22.37 -3.68 -0.42
N LEU A 24 22.26 -4.87 0.15
CA LEU A 24 23.21 -5.41 1.12
C LEU A 24 24.61 -5.54 0.52
N LYS A 25 24.71 -5.98 -0.74
CA LYS A 25 25.99 -6.01 -1.46
C LYS A 25 26.63 -4.63 -1.53
N ALA A 26 25.87 -3.59 -1.85
CA ALA A 26 26.36 -2.21 -1.90
C ALA A 26 26.72 -1.67 -0.49
N VAL A 27 25.95 -2.03 0.53
CA VAL A 27 26.26 -1.68 1.93
C VAL A 27 27.55 -2.33 2.40
N GLU A 28 27.74 -3.61 2.12
CA GLU A 28 28.96 -4.32 2.47
C GLU A 28 30.20 -3.76 1.76
N GLU A 29 30.07 -3.43 0.48
CA GLU A 29 31.16 -2.84 -0.28
C GLU A 29 31.62 -1.49 0.29
N LYS A 30 30.66 -0.66 0.69
CA LYS A 30 30.92 0.71 1.18
C LYS A 30 31.17 0.79 2.68
N PHE A 31 30.52 -0.01 3.47
CA PHE A 31 30.47 0.10 4.94
C PHE A 31 30.86 -1.18 5.67
N GLY A 32 31.18 -2.27 4.97
CA GLY A 32 31.55 -3.55 5.59
C GLY A 32 32.73 -3.46 6.56
N PHE A 33 33.63 -2.51 6.33
CA PHE A 33 34.77 -2.26 7.26
C PHE A 33 34.28 -1.72 8.61
N LEU A 34 33.16 -1.00 8.67
CA LEU A 34 32.55 -0.53 9.92
C LEU A 34 31.75 -1.65 10.61
N MET A 35 31.09 -2.51 9.83
CA MET A 35 30.22 -3.57 10.38
C MET A 35 30.97 -4.54 11.29
N LYS A 36 32.27 -4.72 11.07
CA LYS A 36 33.14 -5.59 11.90
C LYS A 36 33.30 -5.14 13.35
N ASP A 37 33.08 -3.86 13.61
CA ASP A 37 33.20 -3.25 14.93
C ASP A 37 31.84 -3.01 15.59
N MET A 38 30.73 -3.44 14.94
CA MET A 38 29.37 -3.22 15.42
C MET A 38 28.87 -4.43 16.21
N LYS A 39 27.87 -4.19 17.06
CA LYS A 39 27.12 -5.23 17.78
C LYS A 39 25.89 -5.68 17.00
N TRP A 40 25.35 -4.78 16.18
CA TRP A 40 24.14 -5.03 15.41
C TRP A 40 24.13 -4.29 14.07
N VAL A 41 23.34 -4.84 13.14
CA VAL A 41 22.97 -4.21 11.86
C VAL A 41 21.46 -4.30 11.72
N ASN A 42 20.82 -3.18 11.39
CA ASN A 42 19.39 -3.11 11.12
C ASN A 42 19.16 -2.83 9.64
N PHE A 43 18.42 -3.70 8.97
CA PHE A 43 18.09 -3.57 7.54
C PHE A 43 16.93 -2.61 7.27
N GLY A 44 16.30 -2.08 8.35
CA GLY A 44 15.17 -1.16 8.25
C GLY A 44 13.86 -1.85 7.92
N GLY A 45 12.92 -1.06 7.43
CA GLY A 45 11.59 -1.50 7.03
C GLY A 45 11.47 -1.83 5.54
N GLY A 46 10.23 -1.92 5.08
CA GLY A 46 9.88 -2.26 3.70
C GLY A 46 9.92 -3.75 3.38
N HIS A 47 10.08 -4.61 4.39
CA HIS A 47 10.11 -6.07 4.25
C HIS A 47 8.69 -6.64 4.40
N HIS A 48 8.01 -6.93 3.30
CA HIS A 48 6.64 -7.47 3.27
C HIS A 48 6.59 -8.97 3.54
N ILE A 49 7.12 -9.41 4.66
CA ILE A 49 7.31 -10.83 5.02
C ILE A 49 6.02 -11.65 5.14
N THR A 50 4.87 -11.01 5.15
CA THR A 50 3.54 -11.66 5.19
C THR A 50 2.84 -11.65 3.84
N ARG A 51 3.43 -11.03 2.82
CA ARG A 51 2.91 -11.05 1.47
C ARG A 51 3.17 -12.41 0.81
N GLU A 52 2.19 -12.93 0.07
CA GLU A 52 2.21 -14.29 -0.49
C GLU A 52 3.39 -14.54 -1.44
N ASP A 53 3.81 -13.52 -2.19
CA ASP A 53 4.89 -13.58 -3.18
C ASP A 53 6.26 -13.16 -2.63
N TYR A 54 6.39 -12.91 -1.32
CA TYR A 54 7.66 -12.49 -0.71
C TYR A 54 8.63 -13.67 -0.57
N ASP A 55 9.87 -13.52 -1.07
CA ASP A 55 10.90 -14.55 -0.95
C ASP A 55 11.57 -14.53 0.43
N ILE A 56 10.96 -15.22 1.39
CA ILE A 56 11.47 -15.40 2.76
C ILE A 56 12.84 -16.09 2.76
N GLU A 57 13.07 -17.03 1.86
CA GLU A 57 14.33 -17.80 1.84
C GLU A 57 15.52 -16.90 1.53
N THR A 58 15.39 -15.96 0.61
CA THR A 58 16.42 -14.96 0.29
C THR A 58 16.63 -14.00 1.46
N LEU A 59 15.58 -13.55 2.16
CA LEU A 59 15.73 -12.77 3.38
C LEU A 59 16.53 -13.52 4.45
N GLU A 60 16.21 -14.79 4.71
CA GLU A 60 16.93 -15.61 5.67
C GLU A 60 18.40 -15.81 5.30
N LYS A 61 18.70 -15.95 4.03
CA LYS A 61 20.09 -16.00 3.50
C LYS A 61 20.84 -14.70 3.79
N CYS A 62 20.24 -13.54 3.53
CA CYS A 62 20.83 -12.24 3.81
C CYS A 62 21.10 -12.05 5.30
N ILE A 63 20.15 -12.34 6.16
CA ILE A 63 20.29 -12.29 7.63
C ILE A 63 21.42 -13.21 8.09
N SER A 64 21.41 -14.46 7.67
CA SER A 64 22.38 -15.47 8.05
C SER A 64 23.78 -15.14 7.56
N HIS A 65 23.90 -14.54 6.38
CA HIS A 65 25.17 -14.08 5.82
C HIS A 65 25.81 -13.01 6.70
N VAL A 66 25.06 -11.94 7.01
CA VAL A 66 25.57 -10.80 7.79
C VAL A 66 25.91 -11.24 9.22
N ARG A 67 25.05 -12.02 9.87
CA ARG A 67 25.33 -12.56 11.20
C ARG A 67 26.62 -13.36 11.27
N ARG A 68 26.86 -14.25 10.31
CA ARG A 68 28.07 -15.10 10.29
C ARG A 68 29.30 -14.34 9.91
N LYS A 69 29.22 -13.40 8.97
CA LYS A 69 30.38 -12.69 8.43
C LYS A 69 30.94 -11.63 9.40
N TYR A 70 30.05 -10.97 10.15
CA TYR A 70 30.41 -9.84 11.01
C TYR A 70 30.25 -10.10 12.50
N ASP A 71 29.70 -11.26 12.88
CA ASP A 71 29.38 -11.62 14.27
C ASP A 71 28.45 -10.59 14.94
N VAL A 72 27.41 -10.16 14.26
CA VAL A 72 26.45 -9.12 14.68
C VAL A 72 25.06 -9.68 14.84
N GLN A 73 24.24 -9.02 15.65
CA GLN A 73 22.80 -9.22 15.64
C GLN A 73 22.18 -8.46 14.46
N VAL A 74 21.22 -9.09 13.76
CA VAL A 74 20.48 -8.46 12.67
C VAL A 74 19.07 -8.15 13.11
N TYR A 75 18.61 -6.95 12.78
CA TYR A 75 17.24 -6.47 12.97
C TYR A 75 16.60 -6.14 11.64
N VAL A 76 15.27 -6.26 11.57
CA VAL A 76 14.39 -5.78 10.49
C VAL A 76 13.17 -5.09 11.12
N GLU A 77 12.54 -4.18 10.39
CA GLU A 77 11.41 -3.36 10.85
C GLU A 77 10.18 -3.55 9.93
N PRO A 78 9.59 -4.76 9.88
CA PRO A 78 8.53 -5.10 8.93
C PRO A 78 7.17 -4.53 9.37
N GLY A 79 7.01 -3.20 9.38
CA GLY A 79 5.84 -2.50 9.93
C GLY A 79 4.54 -2.90 9.22
N GLU A 80 4.44 -2.66 7.93
CA GLU A 80 3.27 -2.97 7.13
C GLU A 80 2.92 -4.47 7.17
N ALA A 81 3.90 -5.33 7.07
CA ALA A 81 3.70 -6.78 7.10
C ALA A 81 3.02 -7.29 8.39
N VAL A 82 3.14 -6.58 9.51
CA VAL A 82 2.50 -6.94 10.78
C VAL A 82 1.00 -6.68 10.75
N ALA A 83 0.59 -5.64 10.01
CA ALA A 83 -0.80 -5.17 9.98
C ALA A 83 -1.51 -5.43 8.63
N LEU A 84 -0.84 -6.08 7.68
CA LEU A 84 -1.38 -6.39 6.36
C LEU A 84 -2.72 -7.13 6.47
N ASN A 85 -3.74 -6.61 5.79
CA ASN A 85 -5.11 -7.12 5.78
C ASN A 85 -5.80 -7.18 7.17
N ALA A 86 -5.29 -6.48 8.17
CA ALA A 86 -5.78 -6.56 9.55
C ALA A 86 -6.94 -5.58 9.85
N GLY A 87 -7.23 -4.60 8.99
CA GLY A 87 -8.24 -3.58 9.27
C GLY A 87 -9.01 -3.11 8.06
N TYR A 88 -10.22 -2.60 8.34
CA TYR A 88 -11.08 -1.93 7.37
C TYR A 88 -11.43 -0.53 7.86
N LEU A 89 -11.51 0.43 6.95
CA LEU A 89 -12.09 1.74 7.21
C LEU A 89 -13.50 1.80 6.59
N VAL A 90 -14.50 1.92 7.44
CA VAL A 90 -15.89 2.10 6.99
C VAL A 90 -16.20 3.59 7.02
N THR A 91 -16.62 4.12 5.88
CA THR A 91 -16.96 5.53 5.71
C THR A 91 -18.35 5.69 5.12
N THR A 92 -18.97 6.85 5.34
CA THR A 92 -20.28 7.20 4.84
C THR A 92 -20.20 8.31 3.80
N VAL A 93 -20.96 8.20 2.73
CA VAL A 93 -21.12 9.28 1.74
C VAL A 93 -21.98 10.39 2.35
N LEU A 94 -21.41 11.55 2.58
CA LEU A 94 -22.09 12.71 3.17
C LEU A 94 -22.77 13.58 2.12
N ASP A 95 -22.15 13.69 0.94
CA ASP A 95 -22.66 14.55 -0.15
C ASP A 95 -22.16 14.03 -1.51
N LYS A 96 -22.83 14.48 -2.56
CA LYS A 96 -22.52 14.19 -3.97
C LYS A 96 -22.49 15.48 -4.77
N VAL A 97 -21.33 15.86 -5.27
CA VAL A 97 -21.08 17.14 -5.92
C VAL A 97 -20.72 16.92 -7.39
N GLU A 98 -21.36 17.66 -8.27
CA GLU A 98 -21.11 17.69 -9.72
C GLU A 98 -20.26 18.92 -10.07
N ASN A 99 -19.00 18.67 -10.48
CA ASN A 99 -18.11 19.74 -10.94
C ASN A 99 -17.14 19.19 -11.99
N GLY A 100 -17.65 18.91 -13.19
CA GLY A 100 -16.90 18.26 -14.26
C GLY A 100 -16.74 16.75 -14.05
N ILE A 101 -16.40 16.34 -12.84
CA ILE A 101 -16.42 14.96 -12.37
C ILE A 101 -17.35 14.85 -11.16
N THR A 102 -18.11 13.76 -11.07
CA THR A 102 -18.96 13.51 -9.91
C THR A 102 -18.10 13.12 -8.73
N THR A 103 -18.11 13.92 -7.67
CA THR A 103 -17.31 13.71 -6.45
C THR A 103 -18.20 13.31 -5.29
N LEU A 104 -17.87 12.22 -4.62
CA LEU A 104 -18.49 11.80 -3.35
C LEU A 104 -17.67 12.37 -2.19
N ILE A 105 -18.34 13.09 -1.31
CA ILE A 105 -17.75 13.64 -0.09
C ILE A 105 -17.99 12.63 1.04
N LEU A 106 -16.91 12.18 1.64
CA LEU A 106 -16.91 11.15 2.68
C LEU A 106 -16.66 11.74 4.07
N ASP A 107 -17.07 11.03 5.12
CA ASP A 107 -16.69 11.29 6.52
C ASP A 107 -15.28 10.75 6.87
N ALA A 108 -14.57 10.22 5.88
CA ALA A 108 -13.16 9.89 5.96
C ALA A 108 -12.31 10.90 5.16
N SER A 109 -11.02 10.96 5.45
CA SER A 109 -10.06 11.89 4.85
C SER A 109 -8.75 11.17 4.58
N ALA A 110 -8.16 11.38 3.41
CA ALA A 110 -6.83 10.86 3.12
C ALA A 110 -5.80 11.43 4.11
N ALA A 111 -5.86 12.73 4.38
CA ALA A 111 -4.92 13.39 5.28
C ALA A 111 -4.96 12.86 6.73
N CYS A 112 -6.13 12.36 7.19
CA CYS A 112 -6.31 11.92 8.58
C CYS A 112 -6.26 10.40 8.76
N HIS A 113 -6.67 9.62 7.77
CA HIS A 113 -6.88 8.17 7.92
C HIS A 113 -5.99 7.32 7.02
N MET A 114 -5.45 7.89 5.95
CA MET A 114 -4.62 7.20 4.96
C MET A 114 -3.61 8.18 4.31
N PRO A 115 -2.67 8.73 5.10
CA PRO A 115 -1.77 9.80 4.64
C PRO A 115 -0.90 9.38 3.46
N ASP A 116 -0.59 8.11 3.30
CA ASP A 116 0.21 7.58 2.20
C ASP A 116 -0.45 7.81 0.83
N VAL A 117 -1.77 7.95 0.79
CA VAL A 117 -2.48 8.37 -0.43
C VAL A 117 -1.99 9.72 -0.97
N LEU A 118 -1.58 10.62 -0.07
CA LEU A 118 -1.08 11.96 -0.41
C LEU A 118 0.44 12.03 -0.55
N GLU A 119 1.16 11.21 0.20
CA GLU A 119 2.62 11.22 0.29
C GLU A 119 3.28 10.34 -0.76
N MET A 120 2.67 9.18 -1.02
CA MET A 120 3.12 8.19 -2.00
C MET A 120 1.94 7.86 -2.91
N PRO A 121 2.08 7.94 -4.25
CA PRO A 121 0.97 7.65 -5.17
C PRO A 121 0.38 6.26 -4.89
N TYR A 122 -0.72 6.22 -4.18
CA TYR A 122 -1.38 5.01 -3.72
C TYR A 122 -2.90 5.22 -3.76
N THR A 123 -3.62 4.24 -4.27
CA THR A 123 -5.09 4.22 -4.25
C THR A 123 -5.55 3.04 -3.42
N PRO A 124 -6.18 3.24 -2.27
CA PRO A 124 -6.57 2.17 -1.35
C PRO A 124 -7.50 1.16 -2.01
N PRO A 125 -7.41 -0.14 -1.68
CA PRO A 125 -8.41 -1.12 -2.08
C PRO A 125 -9.79 -0.75 -1.53
N LEU A 126 -10.81 -0.82 -2.37
CA LEU A 126 -12.18 -0.47 -1.99
C LEU A 126 -13.13 -1.60 -2.36
N ARG A 127 -13.88 -2.11 -1.39
CA ARG A 127 -14.81 -3.21 -1.60
C ARG A 127 -15.94 -2.82 -2.56
N GLY A 128 -16.04 -3.52 -3.68
CA GLY A 128 -17.04 -3.24 -4.71
C GLY A 128 -16.75 -2.02 -5.59
N GLY A 129 -15.58 -1.39 -5.41
CA GLY A 129 -15.04 -0.36 -6.29
C GLY A 129 -13.79 -0.86 -7.01
N LEU A 130 -13.64 -0.51 -8.29
CA LEU A 130 -12.40 -0.72 -9.04
C LEU A 130 -11.65 0.59 -9.13
N LYS A 131 -10.36 0.54 -8.90
CA LYS A 131 -9.47 1.67 -9.14
C LYS A 131 -9.39 1.96 -10.63
N ILE A 132 -9.56 3.21 -11.02
CA ILE A 132 -9.49 3.58 -12.45
C ILE A 132 -8.04 3.47 -12.94
N SER A 133 -7.05 3.75 -12.10
CA SER A 133 -5.63 3.59 -12.42
C SER A 133 -5.25 2.15 -12.82
N ASP A 134 -5.74 1.17 -12.05
CA ASP A 134 -5.41 -0.25 -12.32
C ASP A 134 -5.98 -0.73 -13.66
N MET A 135 -7.05 -0.08 -14.14
CA MET A 135 -7.67 -0.41 -15.42
C MET A 135 -6.88 0.14 -16.62
N GLU A 136 -6.19 1.26 -16.44
CA GLU A 136 -5.36 1.86 -17.50
C GLU A 136 -4.08 1.03 -17.74
N ASP A 137 -3.50 0.46 -16.68
CA ASP A 137 -2.26 -0.32 -16.74
C ASP A 137 -2.47 -1.75 -17.25
N GLU A 138 -3.54 -2.43 -16.84
CA GLU A 138 -3.77 -3.85 -17.13
C GLU A 138 -4.35 -4.12 -18.52
N TYR A 139 -5.10 -3.18 -19.08
CA TYR A 139 -5.86 -3.41 -20.32
C TYR A 139 -5.56 -2.44 -21.46
N GLY A 140 -4.72 -1.43 -21.26
CA GLY A 140 -4.46 -0.38 -22.28
C GLY A 140 -5.74 0.29 -22.76
N ILE A 141 -6.73 0.44 -21.89
CA ILE A 141 -8.11 0.71 -22.24
C ILE A 141 -8.31 2.18 -22.55
N ASP A 142 -8.75 2.44 -23.78
CA ASP A 142 -9.37 3.70 -24.21
C ASP A 142 -10.52 4.06 -23.23
N LYS A 143 -10.61 5.32 -22.82
CA LYS A 143 -11.49 5.84 -21.76
C LYS A 143 -13.01 5.59 -21.97
N ASP A 144 -13.37 4.91 -23.04
CA ASP A 144 -14.75 4.66 -23.46
C ASP A 144 -15.21 3.19 -23.29
N ILE A 145 -14.42 2.31 -22.66
CA ILE A 145 -14.85 0.92 -22.45
C ILE A 145 -15.69 0.81 -21.17
N GLU A 146 -16.94 0.36 -21.34
CA GLU A 146 -17.86 0.03 -20.26
C GLU A 146 -17.51 -1.35 -19.64
N ILE A 147 -17.22 -1.40 -18.33
CA ILE A 147 -16.96 -2.64 -17.56
C ILE A 147 -18.19 -3.00 -16.71
N ASP A 148 -18.68 -4.22 -16.79
CA ASP A 148 -19.88 -4.71 -16.07
C ASP A 148 -19.54 -5.37 -14.73
N PHE A 149 -20.30 -5.08 -13.68
CA PHE A 149 -20.16 -5.65 -12.35
C PHE A 149 -21.35 -6.55 -11.99
N ASP A 150 -21.10 -7.81 -11.69
CA ASP A 150 -22.09 -8.76 -11.18
C ASP A 150 -21.85 -9.06 -9.69
N MET A 151 -22.92 -9.05 -8.90
CA MET A 151 -22.88 -9.45 -7.49
C MET A 151 -23.13 -10.95 -7.39
N ASP A 152 -22.12 -11.71 -6.93
CA ASP A 152 -22.36 -13.10 -6.52
C ASP A 152 -23.03 -13.10 -5.13
N VAL A 153 -24.36 -13.20 -5.14
CA VAL A 153 -25.21 -13.11 -3.94
C VAL A 153 -24.96 -14.26 -2.95
N LYS A 154 -24.28 -15.34 -3.37
CA LYS A 154 -24.05 -16.52 -2.53
C LYS A 154 -22.85 -16.41 -1.59
N GLU A 155 -21.86 -15.59 -1.93
CA GLU A 155 -20.64 -15.46 -1.14
C GLU A 155 -20.45 -14.05 -0.53
N GLY A 156 -21.33 -13.10 -0.84
CA GLY A 156 -21.19 -11.71 -0.37
C GLY A 156 -19.97 -10.98 -0.95
N ILE A 157 -19.35 -11.55 -1.97
CA ILE A 157 -18.15 -11.02 -2.64
C ILE A 157 -18.61 -10.26 -3.88
N TRP A 158 -18.28 -8.98 -3.94
CA TRP A 158 -18.43 -8.17 -5.12
C TRP A 158 -17.33 -8.55 -6.13
N LYS A 159 -17.72 -9.11 -7.27
CA LYS A 159 -16.81 -9.30 -8.41
C LYS A 159 -16.99 -8.15 -9.38
N PRO A 160 -15.88 -7.60 -9.93
CA PRO A 160 -15.99 -6.60 -10.96
C PRO A 160 -16.71 -7.18 -12.18
N ALA A 161 -17.83 -6.58 -12.54
CA ALA A 161 -18.59 -6.91 -13.73
C ALA A 161 -18.13 -6.08 -14.92
N LYS A 162 -18.29 -6.61 -16.11
CA LYS A 162 -17.66 -6.07 -17.35
C LYS A 162 -18.16 -4.71 -17.85
N ASN A 163 -19.15 -4.00 -17.21
CA ASN A 163 -19.66 -2.69 -17.65
C ASN A 163 -20.03 -1.81 -16.44
N GLY A 164 -19.06 -1.27 -15.71
CA GLY A 164 -19.30 -0.31 -14.63
C GLY A 164 -19.68 1.06 -15.20
N ARG A 165 -20.89 1.54 -14.83
CA ARG A 165 -21.44 2.78 -15.37
C ARG A 165 -21.17 4.01 -14.53
N TYR A 166 -20.72 3.83 -13.28
CA TYR A 166 -20.68 4.89 -12.29
C TYR A 166 -19.25 5.18 -11.85
N ARG A 167 -18.73 6.31 -12.28
CA ARG A 167 -17.39 6.78 -11.93
C ARG A 167 -17.48 7.92 -10.95
N TYR A 168 -16.72 7.85 -9.86
CA TYR A 168 -16.69 8.86 -8.84
C TYR A 168 -15.28 9.16 -8.38
N ARG A 169 -15.01 10.42 -8.12
CA ARG A 169 -13.91 10.83 -7.28
C ARG A 169 -14.32 10.73 -5.82
N LEU A 170 -13.51 10.13 -4.98
CA LEU A 170 -13.72 10.11 -3.54
C LEU A 170 -12.87 11.18 -2.89
N SER A 171 -13.48 12.02 -2.09
CA SER A 171 -12.85 13.13 -1.40
C SER A 171 -13.45 13.27 0.00
N SER A 172 -12.93 14.20 0.78
CA SER A 172 -13.35 14.42 2.16
C SER A 172 -14.08 15.76 2.35
N TYR A 173 -14.56 15.98 3.57
CA TYR A 173 -15.18 17.23 4.00
C TYR A 173 -14.16 18.23 4.57
N THR A 174 -12.86 17.97 4.46
CA THR A 174 -11.83 18.89 4.94
C THR A 174 -11.67 20.11 4.01
N CYS A 175 -11.07 21.16 4.50
CA CYS A 175 -10.77 22.35 3.69
C CYS A 175 -9.54 22.19 2.79
N LEU A 176 -8.85 21.06 2.84
CA LEU A 176 -7.70 20.77 1.99
C LEU A 176 -8.17 20.35 0.60
N ALA A 177 -7.98 21.19 -0.39
CA ALA A 177 -8.40 20.93 -1.78
C ALA A 177 -7.77 19.66 -2.39
N GLY A 178 -6.59 19.26 -1.92
CA GLY A 178 -5.88 18.06 -2.32
C GLY A 178 -6.25 16.80 -1.52
N ASP A 179 -7.24 16.86 -0.61
CA ASP A 179 -7.68 15.69 0.17
C ASP A 179 -8.58 14.78 -0.68
N ILE A 180 -7.97 14.17 -1.68
CA ILE A 180 -8.59 13.27 -2.63
C ILE A 180 -8.08 11.86 -2.33
N ILE A 181 -9.01 10.92 -2.15
CA ILE A 181 -8.67 9.52 -1.85
C ILE A 181 -8.36 8.76 -3.13
N GLY A 182 -9.11 9.02 -4.20
CA GLY A 182 -8.89 8.39 -5.50
C GLY A 182 -10.11 8.40 -6.39
N ASP A 183 -9.94 7.91 -7.61
CA ASP A 183 -11.00 7.77 -8.59
C ASP A 183 -11.38 6.29 -8.74
N TYR A 184 -12.67 5.99 -8.59
CA TYR A 184 -13.19 4.63 -8.57
C TYR A 184 -14.39 4.45 -9.48
N GLN A 185 -14.56 3.23 -9.96
CA GLN A 185 -15.69 2.80 -10.75
C GLN A 185 -16.52 1.75 -10.00
N PHE A 186 -17.84 1.89 -10.03
CA PHE A 186 -18.78 1.02 -9.33
C PHE A 186 -19.81 0.44 -10.31
N GLY A 187 -20.28 -0.78 -10.00
CA GLY A 187 -21.35 -1.45 -10.74
C GLY A 187 -22.75 -0.92 -10.43
N ARG A 188 -22.88 -0.11 -9.37
CA ARG A 188 -24.14 0.54 -8.98
C ARG A 188 -23.95 2.02 -8.73
N GLU A 189 -25.04 2.74 -8.78
CA GLU A 189 -25.03 4.12 -8.31
C GLU A 189 -24.75 4.20 -6.82
N ILE A 190 -23.89 5.12 -6.43
CA ILE A 190 -23.59 5.44 -5.04
C ILE A 190 -24.38 6.69 -4.65
N ASN A 191 -25.06 6.65 -3.51
CA ASN A 191 -25.93 7.72 -3.03
C ASN A 191 -25.45 8.23 -1.67
N VAL A 192 -25.89 9.43 -1.31
CA VAL A 192 -25.71 9.99 0.04
C VAL A 192 -26.30 9.02 1.07
N GLY A 193 -25.53 8.74 2.12
CA GLY A 193 -25.86 7.76 3.16
C GLY A 193 -25.34 6.33 2.90
N ASP A 194 -24.87 6.04 1.69
CA ASP A 194 -24.20 4.75 1.41
C ASP A 194 -22.91 4.63 2.21
N ARG A 195 -22.59 3.39 2.62
CA ARG A 195 -21.32 3.08 3.27
C ARG A 195 -20.36 2.47 2.26
N LEU A 196 -19.13 2.94 2.31
CA LEU A 196 -17.99 2.40 1.57
C LEU A 196 -17.01 1.76 2.55
N VAL A 197 -16.30 0.72 2.11
CA VAL A 197 -15.38 -0.03 2.94
C VAL A 197 -14.02 -0.09 2.26
N PHE A 198 -13.07 0.68 2.75
CA PHE A 198 -11.69 0.56 2.34
C PHE A 198 -11.06 -0.63 3.06
N GLU A 199 -10.31 -1.41 2.31
CA GLU A 199 -9.60 -2.60 2.78
C GLU A 199 -8.16 -2.27 3.10
N ASP A 200 -7.53 -3.12 3.93
CA ASP A 200 -6.13 -2.99 4.32
C ASP A 200 -5.75 -1.63 4.94
N MET A 201 -6.59 -1.13 5.84
CA MET A 201 -6.47 0.20 6.44
C MET A 201 -5.84 0.21 7.84
N ALA A 202 -5.13 -0.84 8.22
CA ALA A 202 -4.43 -0.92 9.50
C ALA A 202 -2.91 -0.68 9.38
N ILE A 203 -2.47 -0.43 8.17
CA ILE A 203 -1.07 -0.13 7.83
C ILE A 203 -0.81 1.36 7.68
#